data_eaacb3eef4e94e95709c61143a7f4d0f
#
_entry.id   eaacb3eef4e94e95709c61143a7f4d0f
#
_cell.length_a   1.000
_cell.length_b   1.000
_cell.length_c   1.000
_cell.angle_alpha   90.00
_cell.angle_beta   90.00
_cell.angle_gamma   90.00
#
_symmetry.space_group_name_H-M   'P 1'
#
loop_
_entity.id
_entity.type
_entity.pdbx_description
1 polymer ?
#
loop_
_entity_poly.entity_id
_entity_poly.type
_entity_poly.pdbx_seq_one_letter_code
_entity_poly.pdbx_strand_id
1 'polypeptide(L)'
;ERTRLTIGACMRYEDDTAHIELAEYRDTRRDGTMWAVNLLAKAWDNASAVVIDEQSPATSLLPELNNAGIQVTVTRSTDMGRACGRLQDMLRDGTLTHLPEDGQHQLWHAVRKATIRPIGKSGMFGWNRPDDDTDISPLVACTLALHGAMTSQRDPTRQQEAWY
;
A
#
# COMPACT_ATOMS: atom_id res chain seq x y z
N GLU A 1 -16.86 7.95 8.28
CA GLU A 1 -15.92 8.46 9.29
C GLU A 1 -14.67 7.58 9.33
N ARG A 2 -13.49 8.21 9.24
CA ARG A 2 -12.23 7.49 9.25
C ARG A 2 -11.83 7.11 10.64
N THR A 3 -11.87 5.84 10.92
CA THR A 3 -11.48 5.37 12.26
C THR A 3 -10.16 4.62 12.25
N ARG A 4 -9.63 4.27 11.08
CA ARG A 4 -8.38 3.51 10.94
C ARG A 4 -7.43 4.14 9.93
N LEU A 5 -6.13 4.09 10.23
CA LEU A 5 -5.05 4.38 9.30
C LEU A 5 -4.13 3.17 9.23
N THR A 6 -3.82 2.77 8.01
CA THR A 6 -3.16 1.50 7.72
C THR A 6 -1.93 1.74 6.86
N ILE A 7 -0.82 1.09 7.20
CA ILE A 7 0.39 1.06 6.38
C ILE A 7 0.69 -0.38 6.01
N GLY A 8 0.70 -0.68 4.72
CA GLY A 8 1.24 -1.90 4.16
C GLY A 8 2.70 -1.71 3.78
N ALA A 9 3.48 -2.77 3.86
CA ALA A 9 4.86 -2.80 3.42
C ALA A 9 5.08 -3.91 2.38
N CYS A 10 5.99 -3.67 1.46
CA CYS A 10 6.40 -4.65 0.47
C CYS A 10 7.90 -4.62 0.29
N MET A 11 8.50 -5.80 0.21
CA MET A 11 9.87 -6.01 -0.21
C MET A 11 9.88 -6.75 -1.53
N ARG A 12 10.53 -6.18 -2.55
CA ARG A 12 10.80 -6.81 -3.83
C ARG A 12 12.19 -7.41 -3.81
N TYR A 13 12.32 -8.66 -4.26
CA TYR A 13 13.59 -9.36 -4.39
C TYR A 13 14.13 -9.27 -5.83
N GLU A 14 15.42 -9.61 -6.02
CA GLU A 14 16.10 -9.52 -7.31
C GLU A 14 15.48 -10.42 -8.39
N ASP A 15 14.84 -11.52 -8.00
CA ASP A 15 14.14 -12.44 -8.89
C ASP A 15 12.69 -12.00 -9.23
N ASP A 16 12.33 -10.77 -8.87
CA ASP A 16 10.98 -10.19 -9.03
C ASP A 16 9.88 -10.88 -8.21
N THR A 17 10.22 -11.75 -7.28
CA THR A 17 9.30 -12.13 -6.22
C THR A 17 9.16 -11.01 -5.20
N ALA A 18 8.11 -11.05 -4.41
CA ALA A 18 7.86 -10.02 -3.41
C ALA A 18 7.26 -10.61 -2.13
N HIS A 19 7.39 -9.84 -1.04
CA HIS A 19 6.81 -10.13 0.25
C HIS A 19 6.00 -8.94 0.73
N ILE A 20 4.76 -9.16 1.15
CA ILE A 20 3.90 -8.11 1.71
C ILE A 20 3.58 -8.37 3.18
N GLU A 21 3.48 -7.30 3.94
CA GLU A 21 3.08 -7.30 5.34
C GLU A 21 2.17 -6.12 5.65
N LEU A 22 1.26 -6.31 6.59
CA LEU A 22 0.62 -5.22 7.29
C LEU A 22 1.60 -4.65 8.31
N ALA A 23 2.14 -3.47 8.05
CA ALA A 23 3.13 -2.86 8.94
C ALA A 23 2.48 -2.19 10.15
N GLU A 24 1.39 -1.42 9.93
CA GLU A 24 0.70 -0.70 11.00
C GLU A 24 -0.81 -0.62 10.72
N TYR A 25 -1.56 -0.71 11.80
CA TYR A 25 -3.02 -0.59 11.78
C TYR A 25 -3.50 0.08 13.09
N ARG A 26 -3.86 1.36 13.02
CA ARG A 26 -4.16 2.14 14.23
C ARG A 26 -5.47 2.90 14.13
N ASP A 27 -6.10 3.08 15.29
CA ASP A 27 -7.30 3.92 15.44
C ASP A 27 -6.91 5.40 15.42
N THR A 28 -7.40 6.14 14.43
CA THR A 28 -7.08 7.56 14.26
C THR A 28 -7.70 8.46 15.32
N ARG A 29 -8.78 8.02 15.96
CA ARG A 29 -9.41 8.77 17.05
C ARG A 29 -8.57 8.72 18.32
N ARG A 30 -7.89 7.60 18.54
CA ARG A 30 -7.01 7.43 19.71
C ARG A 30 -5.60 7.96 19.45
N ASP A 31 -5.03 7.62 18.31
CA ASP A 31 -3.60 7.78 18.03
C ASP A 31 -3.30 8.99 17.12
N GLY A 32 -4.34 9.63 16.54
CA GLY A 32 -4.16 10.65 15.52
C GLY A 32 -3.59 10.07 14.22
N THR A 33 -2.89 10.88 13.44
CA THR A 33 -2.35 10.48 12.14
C THR A 33 -0.86 10.78 11.96
N MET A 34 -0.29 11.67 12.77
CA MET A 34 1.10 12.11 12.62
C MET A 34 2.13 11.00 12.86
N TRP A 35 1.77 9.96 13.58
CA TRP A 35 2.62 8.78 13.75
C TRP A 35 2.98 8.15 12.39
N ALA A 36 2.03 8.16 11.42
CA ALA A 36 2.27 7.62 10.09
C ALA A 36 3.28 8.47 9.30
N VAL A 37 3.15 9.79 9.37
CA VAL A 37 4.13 10.71 8.75
C VAL A 37 5.51 10.48 9.33
N ASN A 38 5.63 10.39 10.65
CA ASN A 38 6.90 10.17 11.33
C ASN A 38 7.54 8.81 10.98
N LEU A 39 6.72 7.77 10.90
CA LEU A 39 7.18 6.43 10.53
C LEU A 39 7.68 6.41 9.08
N LEU A 40 6.91 6.96 8.16
CA LEU A 40 7.26 7.03 6.75
C LEU A 40 8.48 7.91 6.50
N ALA A 41 8.63 9.01 7.24
CA ALA A 41 9.83 9.86 7.16
C ALA A 41 11.10 9.10 7.56
N LYS A 42 11.03 8.27 8.59
CA LYS A 42 12.17 7.41 9.00
C LYS A 42 12.49 6.34 7.97
N ALA A 43 11.46 5.81 7.29
CA ALA A 43 11.64 4.74 6.31
C ALA A 43 12.07 5.26 4.93
N TRP A 44 11.84 6.54 4.64
CA TRP A 44 11.94 7.09 3.28
C TRP A 44 13.30 6.91 2.63
N ASP A 45 14.39 7.08 3.35
CA ASP A 45 15.75 6.94 2.80
C ASP A 45 16.04 5.53 2.27
N ASN A 46 15.32 4.52 2.76
CA ASN A 46 15.47 3.13 2.36
C ASN A 46 14.25 2.60 1.55
N ALA A 47 13.27 3.45 1.27
CA ALA A 47 12.05 3.05 0.56
C ALA A 47 12.15 3.37 -0.92
N SER A 48 11.63 2.47 -1.77
CA SER A 48 11.49 2.71 -3.20
C SER A 48 10.29 3.58 -3.54
N ALA A 49 9.24 3.53 -2.74
CA ALA A 49 8.03 4.32 -2.93
C ALA A 49 7.24 4.48 -1.63
N VAL A 50 6.47 5.55 -1.56
CA VAL A 50 5.32 5.70 -0.67
C VAL A 50 4.12 5.99 -1.56
N VAL A 51 3.07 5.19 -1.42
CA VAL A 51 1.92 5.19 -2.34
C VAL A 51 0.63 5.43 -1.59
N ILE A 52 -0.18 6.34 -2.09
CA ILE A 52 -1.53 6.63 -1.59
C ILE A 52 -2.49 6.61 -2.77
N ASP A 53 -3.64 5.98 -2.62
CA ASP A 53 -4.70 6.07 -3.62
C ASP A 53 -5.39 7.45 -3.59
N GLU A 54 -5.66 8.03 -4.77
CA GLU A 54 -6.29 9.35 -4.89
C GLU A 54 -7.66 9.45 -4.19
N GLN A 55 -8.38 8.34 -4.13
CA GLN A 55 -9.70 8.28 -3.46
C GLN A 55 -9.58 8.00 -1.95
N SER A 56 -8.38 7.71 -1.49
CA SER A 56 -8.16 7.48 -0.07
C SER A 56 -8.20 8.78 0.70
N PRO A 57 -8.88 8.75 1.79
CA PRO A 57 -8.80 9.80 2.77
C PRO A 57 -7.39 10.11 3.29
N ALA A 58 -6.43 9.19 3.19
CA ALA A 58 -5.04 9.44 3.55
C ALA A 58 -4.38 10.54 2.69
N THR A 59 -4.99 10.94 1.58
CA THR A 59 -4.54 12.11 0.78
C THR A 59 -4.48 13.41 1.59
N SER A 60 -5.23 13.49 2.69
CA SER A 60 -5.11 14.63 3.61
C SER A 60 -3.75 14.77 4.28
N LEU A 61 -2.92 13.73 4.27
CA LEU A 61 -1.55 13.75 4.82
C LEU A 61 -0.49 14.20 3.80
N LEU A 62 -0.87 14.43 2.55
CA LEU A 62 0.08 14.83 1.50
C LEU A 62 0.90 16.06 1.86
N PRO A 63 0.33 17.15 2.43
CA PRO A 63 1.13 18.31 2.82
C PRO A 63 2.22 17.96 3.83
N GLU A 64 1.89 17.20 4.87
CA GLU A 64 2.84 16.81 5.92
C GLU A 64 3.91 15.85 5.41
N LEU A 65 3.52 14.91 4.55
CA LEU A 65 4.47 13.99 3.90
C LEU A 65 5.43 14.73 2.98
N ASN A 66 4.93 15.67 2.17
CA ASN A 66 5.77 16.50 1.31
C ASN A 66 6.71 17.38 2.13
N ASN A 67 6.23 17.98 3.23
CA ASN A 67 7.07 18.76 4.14
C ASN A 67 8.17 17.91 4.79
N ALA A 68 7.92 16.64 5.00
CA ALA A 68 8.92 15.67 5.48
C ALA A 68 9.91 15.22 4.40
N GLY A 69 9.81 15.72 3.18
CA GLY A 69 10.69 15.40 2.06
C GLY A 69 10.33 14.12 1.31
N ILE A 70 9.15 13.55 1.57
CA ILE A 70 8.69 12.32 0.94
C ILE A 70 7.98 12.66 -0.38
N GLN A 71 8.44 12.06 -1.47
CA GLN A 71 7.73 12.10 -2.76
C GLN A 71 6.68 11.00 -2.80
N VAL A 72 5.43 11.37 -2.56
CA VAL A 72 4.32 10.41 -2.57
C VAL A 72 3.85 10.16 -3.99
N THR A 73 3.72 8.88 -4.34
CA THR A 73 3.04 8.45 -5.56
C THR A 73 1.54 8.36 -5.27
N VAL A 74 0.74 9.13 -5.99
CA VAL A 74 -0.72 9.09 -5.89
C VAL A 74 -1.26 8.28 -7.05
N THR A 75 -1.90 7.15 -6.76
CA THR A 75 -2.48 6.26 -7.77
C THR A 75 -3.86 6.72 -8.20
N ARG A 76 -4.20 6.43 -9.45
CA ARG A 76 -5.54 6.61 -10.02
C ARG A 76 -6.28 5.27 -10.10
N SER A 77 -7.54 5.31 -10.47
CA SER A 77 -8.37 4.10 -10.59
C SER A 77 -7.77 3.04 -11.52
N THR A 78 -7.13 3.43 -12.62
CA THR A 78 -6.46 2.50 -13.54
C THR A 78 -5.23 1.85 -12.90
N ASP A 79 -4.48 2.58 -12.09
CA ASP A 79 -3.33 2.05 -11.36
C ASP A 79 -3.80 1.06 -10.29
N MET A 80 -4.90 1.37 -9.60
CA MET A 80 -5.52 0.45 -8.64
C MET A 80 -5.95 -0.85 -9.31
N GLY A 81 -6.55 -0.77 -10.49
CA GLY A 81 -6.93 -1.97 -11.26
C GLY A 81 -5.72 -2.83 -11.63
N ARG A 82 -4.63 -2.21 -12.06
CA ARG A 82 -3.36 -2.92 -12.33
C ARG A 82 -2.76 -3.52 -11.07
N ALA A 83 -2.80 -2.78 -9.96
CA ALA A 83 -2.28 -3.24 -8.68
C ALA A 83 -3.04 -4.46 -8.14
N CYS A 84 -4.37 -4.43 -8.19
CA CYS A 84 -5.22 -5.56 -7.78
C CYS A 84 -4.98 -6.80 -8.66
N GLY A 85 -4.90 -6.62 -9.97
CA GLY A 85 -4.60 -7.69 -10.91
C GLY A 85 -3.24 -8.32 -10.63
N ARG A 86 -2.21 -7.50 -10.44
CA ARG A 86 -0.86 -7.97 -10.11
C ARG A 86 -0.82 -8.78 -8.81
N LEU A 87 -1.46 -8.29 -7.76
CA LEU A 87 -1.51 -9.01 -6.48
C LEU A 87 -2.13 -10.40 -6.68
N GLN A 88 -3.23 -10.47 -7.38
CA GLN A 88 -3.94 -11.73 -7.64
C GLN A 88 -3.10 -12.69 -8.48
N ASP A 89 -2.46 -12.19 -9.55
CA ASP A 89 -1.60 -13.01 -10.42
C ASP A 89 -0.38 -13.54 -9.66
N MET A 90 0.30 -12.69 -8.90
CA MET A 90 1.47 -13.11 -8.12
C MET A 90 1.12 -14.13 -7.03
N LEU A 91 -0.07 -14.04 -6.43
CA LEU A 91 -0.55 -15.07 -5.49
C LEU A 91 -0.78 -16.40 -6.20
N ARG A 92 -1.40 -16.39 -7.39
CA ARG A 92 -1.64 -17.60 -8.19
C ARG A 92 -0.36 -18.25 -8.68
N ASP A 93 0.61 -17.43 -9.07
CA ASP A 93 1.91 -17.88 -9.60
C ASP A 93 2.88 -18.31 -8.48
N GLY A 94 2.53 -18.08 -7.22
CA GLY A 94 3.39 -18.38 -6.08
C GLY A 94 4.62 -17.48 -5.95
N THR A 95 4.57 -16.27 -6.52
CA THR A 95 5.67 -15.29 -6.50
C THR A 95 5.48 -14.19 -5.45
N LEU A 96 4.40 -14.25 -4.68
CA LEU A 96 4.12 -13.34 -3.57
C LEU A 96 4.01 -14.13 -2.28
N THR A 97 4.76 -13.72 -1.26
CA THR A 97 4.68 -14.25 0.09
C THR A 97 4.08 -13.24 1.05
N HIS A 98 3.57 -13.73 2.15
CA HIS A 98 3.02 -12.94 3.25
C HIS A 98 3.19 -13.72 4.56
N LEU A 99 3.04 -13.06 5.69
CA LEU A 99 3.08 -13.71 7.00
C LEU A 99 1.81 -14.55 7.24
N PRO A 100 1.91 -15.57 8.14
CA PRO A 100 0.75 -16.31 8.58
C PRO A 100 -0.23 -15.40 9.33
N GLU A 101 -1.44 -15.88 9.56
CA GLU A 101 -2.52 -15.12 10.21
C GLU A 101 -2.14 -14.58 11.59
N ASP A 102 -1.33 -15.32 12.33
CA ASP A 102 -0.85 -14.88 13.65
C ASP A 102 -0.02 -13.59 13.50
N GLY A 103 -0.46 -12.52 14.18
CA GLY A 103 0.11 -11.19 14.03
C GLY A 103 -0.34 -10.38 12.81
N GLN A 104 -1.11 -10.97 11.89
CA GLN A 104 -1.64 -10.34 10.67
C GLN A 104 -3.17 -10.48 10.53
N HIS A 105 -3.89 -10.58 11.65
CA HIS A 105 -5.33 -10.86 11.68
C HIS A 105 -6.15 -9.89 10.83
N GLN A 106 -5.83 -8.59 10.86
CA GLN A 106 -6.58 -7.57 10.14
C GLN A 106 -6.41 -7.74 8.62
N LEU A 107 -5.21 -8.11 8.16
CA LEU A 107 -4.97 -8.39 6.73
C LEU A 107 -5.74 -9.64 6.29
N TRP A 108 -5.65 -10.71 7.04
CA TRP A 108 -6.37 -11.95 6.72
C TRP A 108 -7.88 -11.77 6.75
N HIS A 109 -8.39 -11.01 7.70
CA HIS A 109 -9.81 -10.65 7.76
C HIS A 109 -10.24 -9.85 6.53
N ALA A 110 -9.46 -8.83 6.15
CA ALA A 110 -9.72 -8.02 4.96
C ALA A 110 -9.75 -8.86 3.69
N VAL A 111 -8.79 -9.78 3.51
CA VAL A 111 -8.72 -10.69 2.35
C VAL A 111 -9.95 -11.59 2.27
N ARG A 112 -10.38 -12.18 3.40
CA ARG A 112 -11.55 -13.07 3.42
C ARG A 112 -12.87 -12.36 3.15
N LYS A 113 -12.97 -11.09 3.50
CA LYS A 113 -14.20 -10.30 3.39
C LYS A 113 -14.29 -9.47 2.12
N ALA A 114 -13.17 -9.07 1.56
CA ALA A 114 -13.15 -8.25 0.36
C ALA A 114 -13.90 -8.92 -0.80
N THR A 115 -14.63 -8.11 -1.51
CA THR A 115 -15.23 -8.45 -2.81
C THR A 115 -14.54 -7.64 -3.90
N ILE A 116 -14.88 -7.87 -5.13
CA ILE A 116 -14.36 -7.13 -6.27
C ILE A 116 -15.45 -6.24 -6.87
N ARG A 117 -15.02 -5.08 -7.39
CA ARG A 117 -15.85 -4.20 -8.22
C ARG A 117 -15.16 -3.95 -9.56
N PRO A 118 -15.89 -3.90 -10.66
CA PRO A 118 -15.27 -3.59 -11.95
C PRO A 118 -14.76 -2.15 -11.98
N ILE A 119 -13.65 -1.95 -12.69
CA ILE A 119 -13.09 -0.64 -13.02
C ILE A 119 -13.14 -0.48 -14.54
N GLY A 120 -13.98 0.43 -15.01
CA GLY A 120 -14.19 0.60 -16.46
C GLY A 120 -14.79 -0.63 -17.12
N LYS A 121 -14.48 -0.83 -18.40
CA LYS A 121 -15.02 -1.91 -19.24
C LYS A 121 -13.98 -2.93 -19.71
N SER A 122 -12.73 -2.79 -19.25
CA SER A 122 -11.58 -3.58 -19.73
C SER A 122 -11.30 -4.86 -18.93
N GLY A 123 -12.18 -5.23 -18.00
CA GLY A 123 -11.95 -6.38 -17.10
C GLY A 123 -11.09 -6.09 -15.88
N MET A 124 -10.61 -4.85 -15.72
CA MET A 124 -9.95 -4.44 -14.48
C MET A 124 -10.93 -4.39 -13.31
N PHE A 125 -10.41 -4.65 -12.12
CA PHE A 125 -11.20 -4.63 -10.90
C PHE A 125 -10.45 -3.94 -9.76
N GLY A 126 -11.21 -3.48 -8.77
CA GLY A 126 -10.71 -3.00 -7.49
C GLY A 126 -11.30 -3.80 -6.33
N TRP A 127 -10.65 -3.74 -5.19
CA TRP A 127 -11.22 -4.30 -3.97
C TRP A 127 -12.41 -3.49 -3.53
N ASN A 128 -13.43 -4.18 -3.04
CA ASN A 128 -14.63 -3.58 -2.52
C ASN A 128 -15.00 -4.22 -1.16
N ARG A 129 -15.51 -3.42 -0.25
CA ARG A 129 -16.05 -3.95 1.00
C ARG A 129 -17.49 -4.40 0.80
N PRO A 130 -17.89 -5.53 1.41
CA PRO A 130 -19.26 -6.06 1.25
C PRO A 130 -20.30 -5.21 1.98
N ASP A 131 -19.90 -4.49 3.03
CA ASP A 131 -20.75 -3.67 3.90
C ASP A 131 -19.93 -2.52 4.54
N ASP A 132 -20.61 -1.64 5.27
CA ASP A 132 -19.99 -0.47 5.89
C ASP A 132 -19.17 -0.81 7.15
N ASP A 133 -19.41 -1.96 7.76
CA ASP A 133 -18.72 -2.41 8.98
C ASP A 133 -17.41 -3.15 8.68
N THR A 134 -17.22 -3.60 7.44
CA THR A 134 -16.01 -4.31 7.02
C THR A 134 -14.91 -3.34 6.62
N ASP A 135 -13.76 -3.44 7.28
CA ASP A 135 -12.55 -2.69 6.93
C ASP A 135 -11.62 -3.53 6.06
N ILE A 136 -11.46 -3.11 4.80
CA ILE A 136 -10.52 -3.74 3.86
C ILE A 136 -9.25 -2.91 3.65
N SER A 137 -9.05 -1.86 4.44
CA SER A 137 -7.87 -1.00 4.31
C SER A 137 -6.53 -1.75 4.42
N PRO A 138 -6.40 -2.84 5.23
CA PRO A 138 -5.18 -3.64 5.24
C PRO A 138 -4.85 -4.27 3.87
N LEU A 139 -5.85 -4.81 3.18
CA LEU A 139 -5.65 -5.38 1.85
C LEU A 139 -5.30 -4.29 0.82
N VAL A 140 -5.98 -3.16 0.86
CA VAL A 140 -5.72 -2.02 -0.03
C VAL A 140 -4.30 -1.49 0.18
N ALA A 141 -3.87 -1.31 1.43
CA ALA A 141 -2.54 -0.82 1.77
C ALA A 141 -1.42 -1.77 1.28
N CYS A 142 -1.58 -3.09 1.48
CA CYS A 142 -0.62 -4.07 0.98
C CYS A 142 -0.61 -4.15 -0.55
N THR A 143 -1.75 -3.98 -1.21
CA THR A 143 -1.86 -3.91 -2.67
C THR A 143 -1.10 -2.71 -3.22
N LEU A 144 -1.24 -1.53 -2.60
CA LEU A 144 -0.52 -0.33 -2.98
C LEU A 144 0.98 -0.42 -2.71
N ALA A 145 1.38 -1.04 -1.60
CA ALA A 145 2.78 -1.29 -1.28
C ALA A 145 3.44 -2.18 -2.35
N LEU A 146 2.77 -3.25 -2.77
CA LEU A 146 3.23 -4.11 -3.86
C LEU A 146 3.34 -3.32 -5.17
N HIS A 147 2.33 -2.53 -5.51
CA HIS A 147 2.34 -1.71 -6.72
C HIS A 147 3.52 -0.75 -6.73
N GLY A 148 3.77 -0.06 -5.62
CA GLY A 148 4.92 0.85 -5.48
C GLY A 148 6.26 0.14 -5.64
N ALA A 149 6.44 -1.01 -4.99
CA ALA A 149 7.67 -1.79 -5.07
C ALA A 149 7.95 -2.31 -6.49
N MET A 150 6.90 -2.70 -7.23
CA MET A 150 7.04 -3.28 -8.56
C MET A 150 7.13 -2.24 -9.69
N THR A 151 6.70 -1.01 -9.48
CA THR A 151 6.63 0.04 -10.53
C THR A 151 7.55 1.23 -10.30
N SER A 152 8.09 1.42 -9.09
CA SER A 152 8.95 2.55 -8.77
C SER A 152 10.26 2.52 -9.57
N GLN A 153 10.67 3.71 -10.04
CA GLN A 153 11.98 3.93 -10.63
C GLN A 153 13.02 4.40 -9.61
N ARG A 154 12.60 4.72 -8.38
CA ARG A 154 13.49 5.13 -7.32
C ARG A 154 14.25 3.93 -6.78
N ASP A 155 15.57 4.03 -6.78
CA ASP A 155 16.46 3.06 -6.14
C ASP A 155 17.20 3.75 -4.99
N PRO A 156 16.80 3.47 -3.74
CA PRO A 156 17.40 4.11 -2.57
C PRO A 156 18.85 3.66 -2.33
N THR A 157 19.30 2.57 -2.97
CA THR A 157 20.68 2.07 -2.86
C THR A 157 21.63 2.77 -3.81
N ARG A 158 21.14 3.45 -4.86
CA ARG A 158 21.96 4.26 -5.74
C ARG A 158 22.32 5.55 -5.06
N GLN A 159 23.59 5.73 -4.77
CA GLN A 159 24.13 7.04 -4.46
C GLN A 159 24.01 7.91 -5.71
N GLN A 160 23.32 9.04 -5.61
CA GLN A 160 23.39 10.06 -6.65
C GLN A 160 24.81 10.60 -6.65
N GLU A 161 25.62 10.18 -7.62
CA GLU A 161 26.85 10.89 -7.95
C GLU A 161 26.42 12.23 -8.57
N ALA A 162 26.54 13.30 -7.77
CA ALA A 162 26.39 14.64 -8.28
C ALA A 162 27.62 14.94 -9.15
N TRP A 163 27.43 15.00 -10.44
CA TRP A 163 28.42 15.54 -11.36
C TRP A 163 28.37 17.08 -11.26
N TYR A 164 29.44 17.66 -10.72
CA TYR A 164 29.64 19.10 -10.73
C TYR A 164 30.33 19.51 -12.03
#